data_a8da8c23e9852a1a382b48b0e20b2e1a
#
_entry.id   a8da8c23e9852a1a382b48b0e20b2e1a
#
_cell.length_a   1.000
_cell.length_b   1.000
_cell.length_c   1.000
_cell.angle_alpha   90.00
_cell.angle_beta   90.00
_cell.angle_gamma   90.00
#
_symmetry.space_group_name_H-M   'P 1'
#
loop_
_entity.id
_entity.type
_entity.pdbx_description
1 polymer ?
#
loop_
_entity_poly.entity_id
_entity_poly.type
_entity_poly.pdbx_seq_one_letter_code
_entity_poly.pdbx_strand_id
1 'polypeptide(L)'
;MTVEDKPDVTYGDVGGCKEQIEKIREVVEMPLLSPERFVSLGIDPPKGALLYGPPGTGKTLCARAVANRTDATFIRVIGSELVQKYVGEGARMVRELFEMARTKKACIIFFDEIDAIGGARFDDGAGGDNEVQRTMLELITQLDGFDSRGNIKVMFATNRPSTLDPALMRPGRIDRKIEFSLPDLEGRANILRIHAKSMSVERDIRWELISRLCPNSTGAELRSVATEAGMFAIRARRKVATEKDFLAAVDKVIKGNLKFNSTGEFFWSPRFESCANRSSNIYAIQLEGMKARWWRGSVAI
;
A
#
# COMPACT_ATOMS: atom_id res chain seq x y z
N MET A 1 8.46 -0.93 -15.47
CA MET A 1 9.66 -0.41 -14.77
C MET A 1 9.95 1.01 -15.23
N THR A 2 9.98 1.97 -14.30
CA THR A 2 10.21 3.39 -14.63
C THR A 2 11.45 3.89 -13.88
N VAL A 3 12.35 4.58 -14.61
CA VAL A 3 13.54 5.21 -14.04
C VAL A 3 13.32 6.71 -14.09
N GLU A 4 13.37 7.37 -12.94
CA GLU A 4 13.26 8.81 -12.81
C GLU A 4 14.56 9.33 -12.20
N ASP A 5 15.30 10.15 -12.93
CA ASP A 5 16.57 10.69 -12.39
C ASP A 5 16.31 11.63 -11.20
N LYS A 6 15.25 12.42 -11.24
CA LYS A 6 14.78 13.24 -10.12
C LYS A 6 13.26 13.38 -10.16
N PRO A 7 12.52 12.82 -9.17
CA PRO A 7 11.08 13.03 -9.08
C PRO A 7 10.71 14.47 -8.77
N ASP A 8 9.62 15.00 -9.35
CA ASP A 8 9.16 16.38 -9.13
C ASP A 8 8.44 16.60 -7.80
N VAL A 9 8.18 15.53 -7.04
CA VAL A 9 7.41 15.57 -5.79
C VAL A 9 8.27 16.04 -4.64
N THR A 10 7.81 17.06 -3.90
CA THR A 10 8.47 17.59 -2.71
C THR A 10 7.75 17.16 -1.43
N TYR A 11 8.39 17.32 -0.26
CA TYR A 11 7.73 17.09 1.03
C TYR A 11 6.54 18.03 1.28
N GLY A 12 6.48 19.17 0.61
CA GLY A 12 5.34 20.08 0.67
C GLY A 12 4.08 19.55 0.00
N ASP A 13 4.23 18.55 -0.87
CA ASP A 13 3.13 17.90 -1.59
C ASP A 13 2.61 16.66 -0.84
N VAL A 14 3.22 16.32 0.31
CA VAL A 14 2.80 15.22 1.17
C VAL A 14 2.16 15.77 2.43
N GLY A 15 0.89 15.45 2.64
CA GLY A 15 0.12 15.87 3.82
C GLY A 15 -0.10 14.72 4.80
N GLY A 16 -0.09 15.00 6.11
CA GLY A 16 -0.53 14.07 7.15
C GLY A 16 0.42 12.91 7.48
N CYS A 17 1.65 12.89 6.95
CA CYS A 17 2.61 11.79 7.14
C CYS A 17 3.94 12.26 7.76
N LYS A 18 3.90 13.22 8.72
CA LYS A 18 5.13 13.82 9.29
C LYS A 18 6.04 12.77 9.94
N GLU A 19 5.51 11.94 10.84
CA GLU A 19 6.27 10.90 11.53
C GLU A 19 6.84 9.85 10.57
N GLN A 20 6.06 9.46 9.56
CA GLN A 20 6.49 8.50 8.56
C GLN A 20 7.64 9.06 7.71
N ILE A 21 7.55 10.32 7.32
CA ILE A 21 8.61 11.02 6.59
C ILE A 21 9.89 11.07 7.44
N GLU A 22 9.82 11.40 8.73
CA GLU A 22 10.97 11.41 9.62
C GLU A 22 11.63 10.04 9.71
N LYS A 23 10.86 8.98 9.90
CA LYS A 23 11.37 7.60 9.92
C LYS A 23 12.02 7.19 8.59
N ILE A 24 11.46 7.60 7.45
CA ILE A 24 12.06 7.32 6.13
C ILE A 24 13.35 8.13 5.97
N ARG A 25 13.38 9.39 6.41
CA ARG A 25 14.59 10.21 6.36
C ARG A 25 15.75 9.61 7.14
N GLU A 26 15.48 9.07 8.33
CA GLU A 26 16.50 8.38 9.12
C GLU A 26 17.08 7.15 8.41
N VAL A 27 16.25 6.41 7.68
CA VAL A 27 16.65 5.14 7.04
C VAL A 27 17.28 5.36 5.67
N VAL A 28 16.77 6.30 4.90
CA VAL A 28 17.17 6.49 3.49
C VAL A 28 18.00 7.76 3.30
N GLU A 29 17.50 8.92 3.77
CA GLU A 29 18.14 10.21 3.52
C GLU A 29 19.47 10.35 4.29
N MET A 30 19.47 10.06 5.60
CA MET A 30 20.66 10.23 6.42
C MET A 30 21.86 9.39 5.96
N PRO A 31 21.72 8.09 5.64
CA PRO A 31 22.86 7.31 5.16
C PRO A 31 23.39 7.76 3.81
N LEU A 32 22.56 8.33 2.93
CA LEU A 32 22.97 8.82 1.62
C LEU A 32 23.65 10.19 1.71
N LEU A 33 23.16 11.09 2.57
CA LEU A 33 23.70 12.45 2.71
C LEU A 33 24.90 12.53 3.66
N SER A 34 24.94 11.71 4.69
CA SER A 34 25.97 11.78 5.75
C SER A 34 26.48 10.38 6.15
N PRO A 35 27.09 9.62 5.26
CA PRO A 35 27.59 8.27 5.57
C PRO A 35 28.67 8.28 6.66
N GLU A 36 29.44 9.37 6.77
CA GLU A 36 30.53 9.53 7.75
C GLU A 36 30.07 9.41 9.20
N ARG A 37 28.83 9.84 9.49
CA ARG A 37 28.25 9.73 10.86
C ARG A 37 28.04 8.28 11.28
N PHE A 38 27.67 7.40 10.35
CA PHE A 38 27.49 5.99 10.62
C PHE A 38 28.84 5.29 10.82
N VAL A 39 29.82 5.65 10.01
CA VAL A 39 31.19 5.12 10.13
C VAL A 39 31.83 5.54 11.46
N SER A 40 31.65 6.81 11.88
CA SER A 40 32.22 7.31 13.14
C SER A 40 31.62 6.64 14.39
N LEU A 41 30.34 6.22 14.29
CA LEU A 41 29.66 5.52 15.36
C LEU A 41 29.84 3.99 15.30
N GLY A 42 30.44 3.47 14.21
CA GLY A 42 30.58 2.03 14.00
C GLY A 42 29.26 1.28 13.77
N ILE A 43 28.22 2.00 13.29
CA ILE A 43 26.88 1.45 13.04
C ILE A 43 26.73 1.21 11.53
N ASP A 44 26.31 0.01 11.16
CA ASP A 44 25.94 -0.28 9.78
C ASP A 44 24.64 0.43 9.41
N PRO A 45 24.62 1.22 8.31
CA PRO A 45 23.39 1.91 7.89
C PRO A 45 22.35 0.91 7.41
N PRO A 46 21.06 1.13 7.72
CA PRO A 46 19.99 0.25 7.28
C PRO A 46 19.92 0.18 5.76
N LYS A 47 19.70 -1.02 5.22
CA LYS A 47 19.67 -1.30 3.78
C LYS A 47 18.29 -1.11 3.19
N GLY A 48 17.26 -1.55 3.90
CA GLY A 48 15.89 -1.61 3.40
C GLY A 48 14.84 -1.10 4.37
N ALA A 49 13.77 -0.54 3.80
CA ALA A 49 12.58 -0.11 4.53
C ALA A 49 11.31 -0.71 3.91
N LEU A 50 10.37 -1.17 4.76
CA LEU A 50 9.05 -1.60 4.35
C LEU A 50 8.02 -0.54 4.73
N LEU A 51 7.29 -0.05 3.73
CA LEU A 51 6.15 0.85 3.89
C LEU A 51 4.88 0.02 3.78
N TYR A 52 4.08 -0.05 4.84
CA TYR A 52 2.86 -0.84 4.83
C TYR A 52 1.68 -0.04 5.37
N GLY A 53 0.47 -0.41 4.95
CA GLY A 53 -0.76 0.23 5.38
C GLY A 53 -1.84 0.26 4.29
N PRO A 54 -3.01 0.84 4.57
CA PRO A 54 -4.11 0.90 3.63
C PRO A 54 -3.73 1.52 2.28
N PRO A 55 -4.41 1.15 1.18
CA PRO A 55 -4.19 1.79 -0.11
C PRO A 55 -4.58 3.28 -0.05
N GLY A 56 -3.90 4.10 -0.87
CA GLY A 56 -4.20 5.53 -0.95
C GLY A 56 -3.70 6.39 0.20
N THR A 57 -2.83 5.86 1.08
CA THR A 57 -2.21 6.61 2.20
C THR A 57 -0.93 7.36 1.81
N GLY A 58 -0.49 7.28 0.56
CA GLY A 58 0.63 8.06 0.03
C GLY A 58 2.01 7.41 0.13
N LYS A 59 2.11 6.07 0.29
CA LYS A 59 3.39 5.32 0.35
C LYS A 59 4.33 5.64 -0.81
N THR A 60 3.85 5.50 -2.03
CA THR A 60 4.62 5.80 -3.26
C THR A 60 4.98 7.29 -3.37
N LEU A 61 4.08 8.18 -2.92
CA LEU A 61 4.31 9.63 -2.94
C LEU A 61 5.44 10.02 -1.97
N CYS A 62 5.45 9.46 -0.76
CA CYS A 62 6.50 9.68 0.23
C CYS A 62 7.87 9.19 -0.28
N ALA A 63 7.91 8.01 -0.93
CA ALA A 63 9.13 7.48 -1.50
C ALA A 63 9.73 8.40 -2.58
N ARG A 64 8.88 8.95 -3.46
CA ARG A 64 9.29 9.94 -4.47
C ARG A 64 9.79 11.24 -3.84
N ALA A 65 9.12 11.73 -2.79
CA ALA A 65 9.54 12.95 -2.10
C ALA A 65 10.91 12.81 -1.43
N VAL A 66 11.21 11.64 -0.85
CA VAL A 66 12.53 11.34 -0.28
C VAL A 66 13.60 11.28 -1.36
N ALA A 67 13.31 10.63 -2.50
CA ALA A 67 14.24 10.55 -3.62
C ALA A 67 14.57 11.94 -4.22
N ASN A 68 13.58 12.81 -4.33
CA ASN A 68 13.82 14.20 -4.76
C ASN A 68 14.83 14.92 -3.85
N ARG A 69 14.72 14.73 -2.54
CA ARG A 69 15.55 15.41 -1.54
C ARG A 69 16.99 14.89 -1.51
N THR A 70 17.19 13.62 -1.83
CA THR A 70 18.51 12.98 -1.78
C THR A 70 19.29 13.11 -3.08
N ASP A 71 18.72 13.73 -4.11
CA ASP A 71 19.29 13.76 -5.47
C ASP A 71 19.71 12.37 -5.98
N ALA A 72 19.01 11.32 -5.52
CA ALA A 72 19.23 9.95 -5.91
C ALA A 72 18.36 9.57 -7.11
N THR A 73 18.89 8.73 -7.97
CA THR A 73 18.11 8.12 -9.06
C THR A 73 17.03 7.24 -8.46
N PHE A 74 15.77 7.49 -8.82
CA PHE A 74 14.62 6.74 -8.34
C PHE A 74 14.18 5.71 -9.37
N ILE A 75 14.26 4.44 -9.01
CA ILE A 75 13.81 3.34 -9.85
C ILE A 75 12.57 2.74 -9.23
N ARG A 76 11.43 2.91 -9.92
CA ARG A 76 10.16 2.32 -9.51
C ARG A 76 9.92 1.02 -10.25
N VAL A 77 9.62 -0.02 -9.51
CA VAL A 77 9.25 -1.35 -10.00
C VAL A 77 7.91 -1.73 -9.38
N ILE A 78 6.99 -2.20 -10.19
CA ILE A 78 5.70 -2.72 -9.71
C ILE A 78 5.83 -4.24 -9.60
N GLY A 79 5.47 -4.82 -8.45
CA GLY A 79 5.60 -6.26 -8.21
C GLY A 79 4.93 -7.12 -9.27
N SER A 80 3.75 -6.71 -9.75
CA SER A 80 3.04 -7.42 -10.82
C SER A 80 3.77 -7.43 -12.17
N GLU A 81 4.63 -6.46 -12.45
CA GLU A 81 5.46 -6.44 -13.67
C GLU A 81 6.57 -7.50 -13.65
N LEU A 82 6.99 -7.93 -12.46
CA LEU A 82 8.02 -8.97 -12.29
C LEU A 82 7.44 -10.40 -12.42
N VAL A 83 6.11 -10.52 -12.31
CA VAL A 83 5.40 -11.78 -12.56
C VAL A 83 5.12 -11.89 -14.05
N GLN A 84 6.13 -12.34 -14.80
CA GLN A 84 6.04 -12.45 -16.25
C GLN A 84 5.57 -13.85 -16.68
N LYS A 85 5.03 -13.90 -17.90
CA LYS A 85 4.50 -15.12 -18.50
C LYS A 85 5.59 -16.14 -18.89
N TYR A 86 6.84 -15.68 -19.03
CA TYR A 86 7.97 -16.51 -19.46
C TYR A 86 8.87 -16.87 -18.29
N VAL A 87 9.28 -18.15 -18.27
CA VAL A 87 10.12 -18.72 -17.21
C VAL A 87 11.51 -18.05 -17.19
N GLY A 88 11.91 -17.52 -16.02
CA GLY A 88 13.23 -16.92 -15.78
C GLY A 88 13.35 -15.43 -16.10
N GLU A 89 12.36 -14.80 -16.74
CA GLU A 89 12.44 -13.35 -17.05
C GLU A 89 12.38 -12.49 -15.80
N GLY A 90 11.54 -12.81 -14.83
CA GLY A 90 11.43 -12.04 -13.59
C GLY A 90 12.74 -11.99 -12.82
N ALA A 91 13.39 -13.14 -12.62
CA ALA A 91 14.68 -13.21 -11.94
C ALA A 91 15.79 -12.49 -12.71
N ARG A 92 15.78 -12.56 -14.05
CA ARG A 92 16.71 -11.83 -14.90
C ARG A 92 16.52 -10.32 -14.78
N MET A 93 15.27 -9.83 -14.83
CA MET A 93 14.94 -8.42 -14.66
C MET A 93 15.43 -7.89 -13.32
N VAL A 94 15.26 -8.66 -12.24
CA VAL A 94 15.78 -8.29 -10.91
C VAL A 94 17.32 -8.13 -10.96
N ARG A 95 18.07 -9.05 -11.54
CA ARG A 95 19.54 -8.92 -11.66
C ARG A 95 19.96 -7.68 -12.45
N GLU A 96 19.39 -7.48 -13.63
CA GLU A 96 19.70 -6.34 -14.49
C GLU A 96 19.38 -5.01 -13.78
N LEU A 97 18.28 -4.97 -13.02
CA LEU A 97 17.92 -3.82 -12.20
C LEU A 97 18.97 -3.49 -11.14
N PHE A 98 19.42 -4.50 -10.39
CA PHE A 98 20.43 -4.29 -9.36
C PHE A 98 21.81 -3.97 -9.95
N GLU A 99 22.18 -4.56 -11.08
CA GLU A 99 23.40 -4.20 -11.83
C GLU A 99 23.36 -2.75 -12.30
N MET A 100 22.23 -2.31 -12.88
CA MET A 100 22.04 -0.92 -13.27
C MET A 100 22.10 0.03 -12.06
N ALA A 101 21.51 -0.34 -10.95
CA ALA A 101 21.54 0.47 -9.73
C ALA A 101 22.96 0.64 -9.19
N ARG A 102 23.81 -0.39 -9.29
CA ARG A 102 25.25 -0.34 -8.88
C ARG A 102 26.07 0.63 -9.72
N THR A 103 25.67 0.92 -10.95
CA THR A 103 26.37 1.90 -11.80
C THR A 103 26.09 3.35 -11.41
N LYS A 104 25.04 3.61 -10.63
CA LYS A 104 24.63 4.96 -10.19
C LYS A 104 25.33 5.37 -8.90
N LYS A 105 25.60 6.66 -8.73
CA LYS A 105 26.24 7.22 -7.51
C LYS A 105 25.39 7.04 -6.26
N ALA A 106 24.08 7.29 -6.39
CA ALA A 106 23.07 7.06 -5.35
C ALA A 106 21.79 6.60 -6.02
N CYS A 107 21.21 5.54 -5.52
CA CYS A 107 20.00 4.95 -6.10
C CYS A 107 19.03 4.52 -5.02
N ILE A 108 17.77 4.81 -5.26
CA ILE A 108 16.67 4.32 -4.45
C ILE A 108 15.80 3.41 -5.32
N ILE A 109 15.76 2.14 -4.98
CA ILE A 109 14.90 1.16 -5.65
C ILE A 109 13.62 1.06 -4.85
N PHE A 110 12.49 1.32 -5.48
CA PHE A 110 11.18 1.26 -4.85
C PHE A 110 10.34 0.16 -5.50
N PHE A 111 10.06 -0.87 -4.73
CA PHE A 111 9.15 -1.95 -5.13
C PHE A 111 7.74 -1.64 -4.63
N ASP A 112 6.83 -1.34 -5.55
CA ASP A 112 5.43 -1.12 -5.26
C ASP A 112 4.66 -2.44 -5.39
N GLU A 113 3.64 -2.67 -4.54
CA GLU A 113 2.83 -3.89 -4.55
C GLU A 113 3.66 -5.18 -4.46
N ILE A 114 4.62 -5.22 -3.53
CA ILE A 114 5.53 -6.37 -3.36
C ILE A 114 4.78 -7.66 -2.98
N ASP A 115 3.56 -7.55 -2.49
CA ASP A 115 2.67 -8.69 -2.20
C ASP A 115 2.36 -9.55 -3.43
N ALA A 116 2.51 -8.99 -4.65
CA ALA A 116 2.35 -9.76 -5.89
C ALA A 116 3.44 -10.85 -6.07
N ILE A 117 4.66 -10.61 -5.56
CA ILE A 117 5.79 -11.55 -5.65
C ILE A 117 6.24 -12.09 -4.29
N GLY A 118 5.94 -11.36 -3.22
CA GLY A 118 6.36 -11.66 -1.86
C GLY A 118 5.42 -12.57 -1.08
N GLY A 119 4.42 -13.18 -1.73
CA GLY A 119 3.41 -14.03 -1.08
C GLY A 119 4.02 -15.25 -0.39
N ALA A 120 3.44 -15.64 0.76
CA ALA A 120 3.80 -16.85 1.46
C ALA A 120 3.62 -18.08 0.55
N ARG A 121 4.50 -19.06 0.71
CA ARG A 121 4.51 -20.29 -0.07
C ARG A 121 3.19 -21.05 0.13
N PHE A 122 2.38 -21.12 -0.91
CA PHE A 122 1.29 -22.08 -0.98
C PHE A 122 1.79 -23.31 -1.74
N ASP A 123 1.71 -24.48 -1.12
CA ASP A 123 2.17 -25.77 -1.68
C ASP A 123 1.22 -26.34 -2.78
N ASP A 124 0.33 -25.52 -3.30
CA ASP A 124 -0.62 -25.94 -4.33
C ASP A 124 0.02 -25.96 -5.72
N GLY A 125 0.83 -26.96 -5.98
CA GLY A 125 1.31 -27.56 -7.23
C GLY A 125 1.09 -26.95 -8.64
N ALA A 126 0.66 -25.70 -8.74
CA ALA A 126 0.47 -25.02 -10.02
C ALA A 126 1.76 -24.35 -10.48
N GLY A 127 2.21 -24.64 -11.69
CA GLY A 127 3.50 -24.22 -12.26
C GLY A 127 3.78 -22.69 -12.32
N GLY A 128 2.79 -21.85 -12.04
CA GLY A 128 2.96 -20.39 -11.93
C GLY A 128 3.66 -19.94 -10.64
N ASP A 129 3.47 -20.66 -9.55
CA ASP A 129 4.03 -20.28 -8.24
C ASP A 129 5.55 -20.47 -8.18
N ASN A 130 6.11 -21.43 -8.92
CA ASN A 130 7.55 -21.66 -8.98
C ASN A 130 8.33 -20.47 -9.55
N GLU A 131 7.75 -19.74 -10.52
CA GLU A 131 8.42 -18.58 -11.12
C GLU A 131 8.39 -17.35 -10.21
N VAL A 132 7.28 -17.16 -9.51
CA VAL A 132 7.15 -16.11 -8.50
C VAL A 132 8.15 -16.34 -7.36
N GLN A 133 8.26 -17.59 -6.88
CA GLN A 133 9.24 -17.99 -5.86
C GLN A 133 10.68 -17.80 -6.33
N ARG A 134 10.99 -18.12 -7.59
CA ARG A 134 12.31 -17.94 -8.17
C ARG A 134 12.70 -16.47 -8.23
N THR A 135 11.80 -15.59 -8.65
CA THR A 135 11.99 -14.15 -8.67
C THR A 135 12.22 -13.62 -7.26
N MET A 136 11.46 -14.14 -6.30
CA MET A 136 11.59 -13.80 -4.88
C MET A 136 12.95 -14.23 -4.31
N LEU A 137 13.40 -15.45 -4.59
CA LEU A 137 14.71 -15.96 -4.16
C LEU A 137 15.84 -15.13 -4.76
N GLU A 138 15.75 -14.74 -6.02
CA GLU A 138 16.73 -13.88 -6.66
C GLU A 138 16.79 -12.50 -5.98
N LEU A 139 15.62 -11.91 -5.67
CA LEU A 139 15.55 -10.64 -4.96
C LEU A 139 16.21 -10.75 -3.58
N ILE A 140 15.96 -11.82 -2.83
CA ILE A 140 16.61 -12.10 -1.55
C ILE A 140 18.12 -12.22 -1.72
N THR A 141 18.59 -12.96 -2.73
CA THR A 141 20.02 -13.14 -3.00
C THR A 141 20.70 -11.81 -3.34
N GLN A 142 20.03 -10.97 -4.12
CA GLN A 142 20.54 -9.64 -4.42
C GLN A 142 20.59 -8.74 -3.17
N LEU A 143 19.61 -8.82 -2.27
CA LEU A 143 19.62 -8.09 -1.00
C LEU A 143 20.72 -8.55 -0.06
N ASP A 144 21.00 -9.85 0.02
CA ASP A 144 22.06 -10.41 0.86
C ASP A 144 23.46 -10.07 0.29
N GLY A 145 23.60 -9.95 -1.03
CA GLY A 145 24.83 -9.56 -1.71
C GLY A 145 25.14 -8.05 -1.67
N PHE A 146 24.33 -7.24 -0.98
CA PHE A 146 24.61 -5.82 -0.84
C PHE A 146 25.64 -5.53 0.23
N ASP A 147 26.67 -4.75 -0.16
CA ASP A 147 27.50 -4.07 0.82
C ASP A 147 26.67 -3.10 1.65
N SER A 148 26.79 -3.19 2.98
CA SER A 148 26.11 -2.30 3.93
C SER A 148 26.45 -0.81 3.72
N ARG A 149 27.58 -0.54 3.10
CA ARG A 149 28.07 0.82 2.77
C ARG A 149 27.67 1.31 1.38
N GLY A 150 26.92 0.52 0.62
CA GLY A 150 26.50 0.88 -0.75
C GLY A 150 25.54 2.06 -0.78
N ASN A 151 25.68 2.89 -1.82
CA ASN A 151 24.81 4.06 -2.07
C ASN A 151 23.42 3.67 -2.60
N ILE A 152 23.03 2.41 -2.43
CA ILE A 152 21.75 1.89 -2.88
C ILE A 152 20.88 1.63 -1.67
N LYS A 153 19.66 2.16 -1.69
CA LYS A 153 18.63 1.91 -0.68
C LYS A 153 17.43 1.26 -1.33
N VAL A 154 16.86 0.27 -0.67
CA VAL A 154 15.68 -0.44 -1.17
C VAL A 154 14.48 -0.12 -0.30
N MET A 155 13.39 0.28 -0.93
CA MET A 155 12.12 0.50 -0.27
C MET A 155 11.06 -0.42 -0.85
N PHE A 156 10.30 -1.04 0.01
CA PHE A 156 9.19 -1.91 -0.36
C PHE A 156 7.88 -1.28 0.07
N ALA A 157 6.84 -1.38 -0.75
CA ALA A 157 5.49 -0.98 -0.38
C ALA A 157 4.51 -2.13 -0.53
N THR A 158 3.64 -2.30 0.45
CA THR A 158 2.57 -3.29 0.42
C THR A 158 1.31 -2.76 1.08
N ASN A 159 0.17 -3.22 0.61
CA ASN A 159 -1.12 -3.02 1.26
C ASN A 159 -1.46 -4.18 2.22
N ARG A 160 -0.77 -5.32 2.10
CA ARG A 160 -1.03 -6.55 2.86
C ARG A 160 0.24 -7.10 3.49
N PRO A 161 0.68 -6.56 4.63
CA PRO A 161 1.93 -7.01 5.27
C PRO A 161 1.90 -8.48 5.73
N SER A 162 0.70 -9.02 5.99
CA SER A 162 0.51 -10.41 6.45
C SER A 162 0.80 -11.47 5.37
N THR A 163 0.76 -11.09 4.10
CA THR A 163 1.03 -12.02 2.98
C THR A 163 2.51 -12.18 2.65
N LEU A 164 3.38 -11.29 3.19
CA LEU A 164 4.80 -11.31 2.86
C LEU A 164 5.54 -12.50 3.50
N ASP A 165 6.46 -13.08 2.72
CA ASP A 165 7.35 -14.14 3.22
C ASP A 165 8.22 -13.61 4.38
N PRO A 166 8.24 -14.29 5.54
CA PRO A 166 9.10 -13.96 6.68
C PRO A 166 10.58 -13.86 6.32
N ALA A 167 11.04 -14.52 5.26
CA ALA A 167 12.41 -14.45 4.79
C ALA A 167 12.84 -13.04 4.36
N LEU A 168 11.94 -12.24 3.77
CA LEU A 168 12.21 -10.82 3.49
C LEU A 168 12.35 -9.96 4.74
N MET A 169 11.63 -10.33 5.77
CA MET A 169 11.49 -9.54 6.99
C MET A 169 12.69 -9.70 7.96
N ARG A 170 13.73 -10.45 7.56
CA ARG A 170 14.92 -10.66 8.38
C ARG A 170 15.78 -9.41 8.46
N PRO A 171 16.45 -9.15 9.62
CA PRO A 171 17.46 -8.10 9.74
C PRO A 171 18.55 -8.24 8.67
N GLY A 172 19.04 -7.13 8.15
CA GLY A 172 19.98 -7.08 7.04
C GLY A 172 19.34 -7.02 5.63
N ARG A 173 18.01 -7.24 5.53
CA ARG A 173 17.22 -7.09 4.30
C ARG A 173 16.22 -5.95 4.45
N ILE A 174 15.21 -6.14 5.29
CA ILE A 174 14.24 -5.09 5.67
C ILE A 174 14.49 -4.77 7.15
N ASP A 175 15.25 -3.71 7.40
CA ASP A 175 15.64 -3.32 8.73
C ASP A 175 14.58 -2.51 9.46
N ARG A 176 13.80 -1.74 8.72
CA ARG A 176 12.77 -0.85 9.27
C ARG A 176 11.41 -1.07 8.63
N LYS A 177 10.39 -1.12 9.48
CA LYS A 177 8.98 -1.24 9.09
C LYS A 177 8.28 0.05 9.47
N ILE A 178 7.66 0.71 8.51
CA ILE A 178 7.02 2.02 8.67
C ILE A 178 5.54 1.87 8.32
N GLU A 179 4.69 2.07 9.31
CA GLU A 179 3.25 2.01 9.16
C GLU A 179 2.68 3.34 8.66
N PHE A 180 1.89 3.24 7.61
CA PHE A 180 1.08 4.35 7.10
C PHE A 180 -0.36 4.15 7.57
N SER A 181 -0.69 4.78 8.68
CA SER A 181 -2.06 4.84 9.20
C SER A 181 -2.93 5.83 8.41
N LEU A 182 -4.22 5.82 8.67
CA LEU A 182 -5.13 6.82 8.14
C LEU A 182 -4.76 8.21 8.71
N PRO A 183 -4.88 9.28 7.90
CA PRO A 183 -4.52 10.62 8.34
C PRO A 183 -5.47 11.13 9.43
N ASP A 184 -4.92 11.83 10.40
CA ASP A 184 -5.65 12.55 11.46
C ASP A 184 -6.39 13.78 10.90
N LEU A 185 -7.09 14.50 11.75
CA LEU A 185 -7.89 15.65 11.34
C LEU A 185 -7.04 16.75 10.66
N GLU A 186 -5.89 17.08 11.25
CA GLU A 186 -4.98 18.07 10.66
C GLU A 186 -4.36 17.56 9.36
N GLY A 187 -3.99 16.30 9.31
CA GLY A 187 -3.47 15.64 8.13
C GLY A 187 -4.47 15.70 6.97
N ARG A 188 -5.75 15.39 7.22
CA ARG A 188 -6.80 15.49 6.20
C ARG A 188 -6.99 16.92 5.70
N ALA A 189 -7.01 17.91 6.60
CA ALA A 189 -7.12 19.29 6.20
C ALA A 189 -5.93 19.74 5.33
N ASN A 190 -4.71 19.31 5.67
CA ASN A 190 -3.51 19.58 4.89
C ASN A 190 -3.55 18.90 3.50
N ILE A 191 -4.00 17.65 3.43
CA ILE A 191 -4.16 16.93 2.16
C ILE A 191 -5.16 17.66 1.26
N LEU A 192 -6.30 18.09 1.79
CA LEU A 192 -7.29 18.87 1.04
C LEU A 192 -6.70 20.18 0.52
N ARG A 193 -5.94 20.92 1.35
CA ARG A 193 -5.25 22.16 0.93
C ARG A 193 -4.26 21.90 -0.21
N ILE A 194 -3.50 20.81 -0.14
CA ILE A 194 -2.53 20.45 -1.17
C ILE A 194 -3.24 20.19 -2.50
N HIS A 195 -4.32 19.39 -2.50
CA HIS A 195 -5.08 19.11 -3.72
C HIS A 195 -5.87 20.32 -4.24
N ALA A 196 -6.32 21.20 -3.34
CA ALA A 196 -6.98 22.44 -3.72
C ALA A 196 -6.01 23.49 -4.30
N LYS A 197 -4.71 23.42 -4.00
CA LYS A 197 -3.70 24.37 -4.48
C LYS A 197 -3.61 24.42 -6.01
N SER A 198 -3.87 23.33 -6.70
CA SER A 198 -3.88 23.26 -8.16
C SER A 198 -5.19 23.76 -8.80
N MET A 199 -6.22 24.04 -7.99
CA MET A 199 -7.55 24.42 -8.43
C MET A 199 -7.84 25.90 -8.10
N SER A 200 -8.75 26.51 -8.87
CA SER A 200 -9.31 27.80 -8.52
C SER A 200 -10.39 27.65 -7.46
N VAL A 201 -10.04 27.96 -6.22
CA VAL A 201 -10.93 27.82 -5.06
C VAL A 201 -11.17 29.18 -4.38
N GLU A 202 -12.29 29.31 -3.70
CA GLU A 202 -12.63 30.46 -2.87
C GLU A 202 -11.64 30.58 -1.69
N ARG A 203 -11.31 31.82 -1.26
CA ARG A 203 -10.31 32.05 -0.19
C ARG A 203 -10.79 31.63 1.18
N ASP A 204 -12.09 31.70 1.45
CA ASP A 204 -12.69 31.56 2.77
C ASP A 204 -13.19 30.13 3.08
N ILE A 205 -12.61 29.10 2.44
CA ILE A 205 -13.01 27.71 2.68
C ILE A 205 -12.47 27.23 4.02
N ARG A 206 -13.37 26.68 4.85
CA ARG A 206 -13.06 26.11 6.16
C ARG A 206 -12.63 24.64 6.04
N TRP A 207 -11.38 24.39 5.72
CA TRP A 207 -10.81 23.05 5.50
C TRP A 207 -10.98 22.11 6.68
N GLU A 208 -10.91 22.63 7.90
CA GLU A 208 -11.11 21.86 9.13
C GLU A 208 -12.53 21.31 9.25
N LEU A 209 -13.52 22.10 8.85
CA LEU A 209 -14.91 21.67 8.87
C LEU A 209 -15.15 20.56 7.84
N ILE A 210 -14.62 20.70 6.63
CA ILE A 210 -14.70 19.68 5.58
C ILE A 210 -13.98 18.40 6.05
N SER A 211 -12.80 18.51 6.66
CA SER A 211 -12.05 17.35 7.14
C SER A 211 -12.74 16.61 8.29
N ARG A 212 -13.53 17.28 9.11
CA ARG A 212 -14.39 16.65 10.14
C ARG A 212 -15.51 15.82 9.53
N LEU A 213 -16.04 16.24 8.40
CA LEU A 213 -17.08 15.52 7.67
C LEU A 213 -16.56 14.30 6.88
N CYS A 214 -15.23 14.13 6.80
CA CYS A 214 -14.56 13.01 6.15
C CYS A 214 -13.84 12.11 7.18
N PRO A 215 -14.54 11.43 8.09
CA PRO A 215 -13.89 10.54 9.06
C PRO A 215 -13.27 9.34 8.33
N ASN A 216 -12.13 8.87 8.83
CA ASN A 216 -11.45 7.65 8.35
C ASN A 216 -11.16 7.62 6.83
N SER A 217 -11.07 8.79 6.20
CA SER A 217 -10.82 8.89 4.76
C SER A 217 -9.34 8.80 4.44
N THR A 218 -9.01 8.11 3.36
CA THR A 218 -7.67 8.01 2.79
C THR A 218 -7.30 9.27 2.00
N GLY A 219 -6.00 9.48 1.75
CA GLY A 219 -5.54 10.59 0.91
C GLY A 219 -6.10 10.56 -0.52
N ALA A 220 -6.30 9.36 -1.07
CA ALA A 220 -6.91 9.16 -2.39
C ALA A 220 -8.38 9.58 -2.42
N GLU A 221 -9.15 9.26 -1.38
CA GLU A 221 -10.55 9.68 -1.26
C GLU A 221 -10.66 11.20 -1.13
N LEU A 222 -9.79 11.83 -0.34
CA LEU A 222 -9.75 13.29 -0.20
C LEU A 222 -9.40 13.99 -1.52
N ARG A 223 -8.52 13.39 -2.33
CA ARG A 223 -8.26 13.84 -3.70
C ARG A 223 -9.50 13.73 -4.57
N SER A 224 -10.24 12.63 -4.46
CA SER A 224 -11.50 12.44 -5.20
C SER A 224 -12.56 13.47 -4.79
N VAL A 225 -12.65 13.82 -3.50
CA VAL A 225 -13.51 14.91 -3.00
C VAL A 225 -13.15 16.24 -3.64
N ALA A 226 -11.86 16.59 -3.69
CA ALA A 226 -11.41 17.83 -4.33
C ALA A 226 -11.76 17.85 -5.84
N THR A 227 -11.53 16.75 -6.54
CA THR A 227 -11.87 16.62 -7.96
C THR A 227 -13.36 16.75 -8.21
N GLU A 228 -14.21 16.09 -7.40
CA GLU A 228 -15.67 16.18 -7.53
C GLU A 228 -16.19 17.60 -7.21
N ALA A 229 -15.61 18.30 -6.23
CA ALA A 229 -15.95 19.69 -5.95
C ALA A 229 -15.69 20.58 -7.16
N GLY A 230 -14.56 20.38 -7.85
CA GLY A 230 -14.28 21.04 -9.14
C GLY A 230 -15.31 20.72 -10.21
N MET A 231 -15.74 19.45 -10.31
CA MET A 231 -16.78 19.03 -11.25
C MET A 231 -18.14 19.65 -10.95
N PHE A 232 -18.50 19.85 -9.66
CA PHE A 232 -19.72 20.58 -9.30
C PHE A 232 -19.65 22.05 -9.71
N ALA A 233 -18.52 22.72 -9.55
CA ALA A 233 -18.32 24.09 -10.01
C ALA A 233 -18.47 24.21 -11.54
N ILE A 234 -17.90 23.27 -12.30
CA ILE A 234 -18.03 23.22 -13.78
C ILE A 234 -19.48 22.99 -14.20
N ARG A 235 -20.21 22.05 -13.57
CA ARG A 235 -21.64 21.83 -13.85
C ARG A 235 -22.46 23.08 -13.60
N ALA A 236 -22.13 23.86 -12.57
CA ALA A 236 -22.77 25.14 -12.28
C ALA A 236 -22.23 26.29 -13.13
N ARG A 237 -21.40 26.01 -14.13
CA ARG A 237 -20.78 27.00 -15.03
C ARG A 237 -19.98 28.09 -14.27
N ARG A 238 -19.41 27.77 -13.10
CA ARG A 238 -18.57 28.65 -12.31
C ARG A 238 -17.09 28.34 -12.54
N LYS A 239 -16.25 29.35 -12.47
CA LYS A 239 -14.78 29.22 -12.59
C LYS A 239 -14.08 28.92 -11.27
N VAL A 240 -14.79 29.07 -10.17
CA VAL A 240 -14.26 28.95 -8.80
C VAL A 240 -15.12 27.95 -8.03
N ALA A 241 -14.47 27.02 -7.35
CA ALA A 241 -15.15 26.06 -6.45
C ALA A 241 -15.41 26.73 -5.09
N THR A 242 -16.62 26.58 -4.59
CA THR A 242 -17.07 27.15 -3.31
C THR A 242 -17.13 26.09 -2.22
N GLU A 243 -17.21 26.49 -0.95
CA GLU A 243 -17.39 25.55 0.17
C GLU A 243 -18.58 24.63 0.00
N LYS A 244 -19.68 25.14 -0.59
CA LYS A 244 -20.89 24.34 -0.85
C LYS A 244 -20.62 23.17 -1.82
N ASP A 245 -19.74 23.38 -2.80
CA ASP A 245 -19.38 22.33 -3.74
C ASP A 245 -18.56 21.23 -3.07
N PHE A 246 -17.65 21.59 -2.15
CA PHE A 246 -16.91 20.61 -1.35
C PHE A 246 -17.84 19.84 -0.41
N LEU A 247 -18.82 20.47 0.22
CA LEU A 247 -19.80 19.76 1.04
C LEU A 247 -20.63 18.75 0.22
N ALA A 248 -21.09 19.15 -0.96
CA ALA A 248 -21.79 18.26 -1.87
C ALA A 248 -20.90 17.10 -2.37
N ALA A 249 -19.61 17.38 -2.60
CA ALA A 249 -18.64 16.37 -3.00
C ALA A 249 -18.37 15.34 -1.89
N VAL A 250 -18.27 15.79 -0.63
CA VAL A 250 -18.16 14.91 0.55
C VAL A 250 -19.36 13.96 0.62
N ASP A 251 -20.56 14.49 0.50
CA ASP A 251 -21.77 13.66 0.53
C ASP A 251 -21.79 12.61 -0.59
N LYS A 252 -21.33 12.97 -1.78
CA LYS A 252 -21.29 12.06 -2.92
C LYS A 252 -20.21 10.99 -2.77
N VAL A 253 -18.97 11.37 -2.41
CA VAL A 253 -17.83 10.45 -2.37
C VAL A 253 -17.85 9.61 -1.09
N ILE A 254 -17.93 10.26 0.08
CA ILE A 254 -17.79 9.54 1.36
C ILE A 254 -19.04 8.74 1.68
N LYS A 255 -20.24 9.35 1.61
CA LYS A 255 -21.49 8.63 1.86
C LYS A 255 -21.81 7.60 0.76
N GLY A 256 -21.38 7.86 -0.49
CA GLY A 256 -21.47 6.90 -1.58
C GLY A 256 -20.63 5.65 -1.31
N ASN A 257 -19.37 5.81 -0.88
CA ASN A 257 -18.49 4.71 -0.52
C ASN A 257 -19.00 3.92 0.70
N LEU A 258 -19.53 4.61 1.72
CA LEU A 258 -20.14 3.94 2.87
C LEU A 258 -21.32 3.06 2.47
N LYS A 259 -22.18 3.51 1.55
CA LYS A 259 -23.29 2.71 1.03
C LYS A 259 -22.80 1.50 0.24
N PHE A 260 -21.77 1.64 -0.55
CA PHE A 260 -21.18 0.56 -1.33
C PHE A 260 -20.54 -0.50 -0.41
N ASN A 261 -19.80 -0.08 0.60
CA ASN A 261 -19.19 -0.99 1.58
C ASN A 261 -20.25 -1.68 2.45
N SER A 262 -21.30 -0.98 2.86
CA SER A 262 -22.39 -1.58 3.65
C SER A 262 -23.20 -2.62 2.86
N THR A 263 -23.34 -2.47 1.54
CA THR A 263 -23.93 -3.52 0.69
C THR A 263 -23.00 -4.73 0.52
N GLY A 264 -21.66 -4.55 0.56
CA GLY A 264 -20.69 -5.65 0.56
C GLY A 264 -20.69 -6.44 1.87
N GLU A 265 -20.82 -5.77 3.01
CA GLU A 265 -20.90 -6.43 4.33
C GLU A 265 -22.24 -7.18 4.55
N PHE A 266 -23.31 -6.77 3.88
CA PHE A 266 -24.60 -7.50 3.93
C PHE A 266 -24.50 -8.89 3.27
N PHE A 267 -23.58 -9.08 2.33
CA PHE A 267 -23.33 -10.39 1.69
C PHE A 267 -22.36 -11.28 2.49
N TRP A 268 -21.57 -10.69 3.43
CA TRP A 268 -20.56 -11.39 4.24
C TRP A 268 -20.76 -11.21 5.75
N SER A 269 -22.00 -10.91 6.18
CA SER A 269 -22.30 -10.83 7.60
C SER A 269 -22.29 -12.23 8.23
N PRO A 270 -21.63 -12.45 9.39
CA PRO A 270 -21.66 -13.71 10.13
C PRO A 270 -23.06 -14.19 10.52
N ARG A 271 -24.09 -13.34 10.37
CA ARG A 271 -25.50 -13.75 10.51
C ARG A 271 -25.94 -14.78 9.47
N PHE A 272 -25.33 -14.81 8.29
CA PHE A 272 -25.64 -15.84 7.30
C PHE A 272 -24.95 -17.17 7.62
N GLU A 273 -23.77 -17.19 8.23
CA GLU A 273 -23.17 -18.42 8.74
C GLU A 273 -24.00 -19.03 9.86
N SER A 274 -24.61 -18.21 10.73
CA SER A 274 -25.49 -18.73 11.77
C SER A 274 -26.82 -19.27 11.22
N CYS A 275 -27.31 -18.75 10.07
CA CYS A 275 -28.49 -19.28 9.40
C CYS A 275 -28.16 -20.51 8.54
N ALA A 276 -27.02 -20.52 7.85
CA ALA A 276 -26.56 -21.67 7.08
C ALA A 276 -26.20 -22.86 8.00
N ASN A 277 -25.56 -22.59 9.15
CA ASN A 277 -25.30 -23.61 10.17
C ASN A 277 -26.57 -24.06 10.90
N ARG A 278 -27.61 -23.22 11.04
CA ARG A 278 -28.91 -23.68 11.57
C ARG A 278 -29.65 -24.55 10.57
N SER A 279 -29.61 -24.25 9.28
CA SER A 279 -30.26 -25.09 8.28
C SER A 279 -29.50 -26.41 8.09
N SER A 280 -28.18 -26.45 8.10
CA SER A 280 -27.40 -27.70 8.05
C SER A 280 -27.59 -28.56 9.31
N ASN A 281 -27.74 -27.96 10.50
CA ASN A 281 -28.08 -28.71 11.71
C ASN A 281 -29.52 -29.25 11.72
N ILE A 282 -30.45 -28.54 11.11
CA ILE A 282 -31.83 -29.04 10.98
C ILE A 282 -31.89 -30.22 10.00
N TYR A 283 -31.15 -30.18 8.88
CA TYR A 283 -31.07 -31.31 7.97
C TYR A 283 -30.27 -32.49 8.55
N ALA A 284 -29.23 -32.26 9.36
CA ALA A 284 -28.51 -33.31 10.05
C ALA A 284 -29.38 -34.01 11.10
N ILE A 285 -30.16 -33.26 11.89
CA ILE A 285 -31.10 -33.81 12.87
C ILE A 285 -32.23 -34.58 12.20
N GLN A 286 -32.75 -34.13 11.05
CA GLN A 286 -33.74 -34.87 10.28
C GLN A 286 -33.21 -36.17 9.67
N LEU A 287 -31.93 -36.18 9.19
CA LEU A 287 -31.30 -37.40 8.64
C LEU A 287 -31.00 -38.42 9.74
N GLU A 288 -30.59 -38.02 10.94
CA GLU A 288 -30.40 -38.93 12.06
C GLU A 288 -31.76 -39.48 12.57
N GLY A 289 -32.79 -38.66 12.61
CA GLY A 289 -34.15 -39.10 12.94
C GLY A 289 -34.75 -40.12 11.93
N MET A 290 -34.37 -39.99 10.64
CA MET A 290 -34.77 -40.98 9.61
C MET A 290 -33.98 -42.26 9.69
N LYS A 291 -32.68 -42.21 9.99
CA LYS A 291 -31.84 -43.40 10.21
C LYS A 291 -32.31 -44.21 11.45
N ALA A 292 -32.66 -43.53 12.53
CA ALA A 292 -33.18 -44.19 13.73
C ALA A 292 -34.56 -44.84 13.55
N ARG A 293 -35.39 -44.39 12.62
CA ARG A 293 -36.65 -45.04 12.25
C ARG A 293 -36.44 -46.26 11.35
N TRP A 294 -35.43 -46.24 10.48
CA TRP A 294 -35.12 -47.37 9.61
C TRP A 294 -34.54 -48.55 10.40
N TRP A 295 -33.78 -48.28 11.46
CA TRP A 295 -33.17 -49.34 12.28
C TRP A 295 -34.18 -49.99 13.24
N ARG A 296 -35.28 -49.35 13.58
CA ARG A 296 -36.35 -49.94 14.40
C ARG A 296 -37.37 -50.73 13.61
N GLY A 297 -37.37 -50.61 12.29
CA GLY A 297 -38.28 -51.37 11.40
C GLY A 297 -37.70 -52.71 10.92
N SER A 298 -36.41 -53.00 11.15
CA SER A 298 -35.73 -54.22 10.68
C SER A 298 -35.52 -55.32 11.75
N VAL A 299 -36.09 -55.17 12.92
CA VAL A 299 -35.98 -56.14 14.03
C VAL A 299 -37.36 -56.77 14.38
N ALA A 300 -38.33 -56.69 13.47
CA ALA A 300 -39.59 -57.39 13.60
C ALA A 300 -39.95 -58.08 12.27
N ILE A 301 -39.22 -59.18 11.92
CA ILE A 301 -39.64 -60.37 11.20
C ILE A 301 -38.65 -61.49 11.57
#